data_daaef879b4fde156690cf62f64fc7d5f
#
_entry.id   daaef879b4fde156690cf62f64fc7d5f
#
_cell.length_a   1.000
_cell.length_b   1.000
_cell.length_c   1.000
_cell.angle_alpha   90.00
_cell.angle_beta   90.00
_cell.angle_gamma   90.00
#
_symmetry.space_group_name_H-M   'P 1'
#
loop_
_entity.id
_entity.type
_entity.pdbx_description
1 polymer ?
#
loop_
_entity_poly.entity_id
_entity_poly.type
_entity_poly.pdbx_seq_one_letter_code
_entity_poly.pdbx_strand_id
1 'polypeptide(L)'
;MGDGPRGIVLTTAEIASEGLDVVLDAVARVGATALSTSLGVLVQGRPGDRTREPPLDVAGEARLLDRPLWGQRELYLKGYEPHEADPALWAGVAYPPPPIAPPEFRRDVPRQIIDGARARGLAAHIQVSPYTLPGAPGGQTTQSGHGGGVVADRPLRIDGTVAKRIVAGHGCLNNPRVRALGRARLAEAARWYGDVDGIFLDWAEYTCYFLEDAFACFCPHCRAAAEASGIDWTRIEADTRALWDRLHRLTPADLDRAIARGDWPFAMAGDLTDFPGYGELLRFKAASVRAALADLRATLDSAGGAGVALEANGFPPPWCHLTGMDYRHAGQIVAATRPKLFTFHWPMIARWWTETLLTWNPTLEPDATLRAVQACLDLPTPKSEHRRGLADYGMPRPDEAHPITMAALTRKLDQAVGLAGDSAPCQAYLHSYRPAEEFARVLAAAQSSTARGCWVQRYGYLSDEKLDILRAAWRGSNISQS
;
A
#
# COMPACT_ATOMS: atom_id res chain seq x y z
N MET A 1 -21.84 -8.48 -0.71
CA MET A 1 -20.99 -8.15 0.46
C MET A 1 -21.77 -8.43 1.71
N GLY A 2 -21.18 -9.15 2.72
CA GLY A 2 -21.79 -9.27 4.05
C GLY A 2 -21.84 -7.93 4.79
N ASP A 3 -22.21 -7.94 6.06
CA ASP A 3 -22.42 -6.76 6.93
C ASP A 3 -21.13 -5.91 7.22
N GLY A 4 -20.12 -6.02 6.38
CA GLY A 4 -18.86 -5.31 6.53
C GLY A 4 -18.91 -3.81 6.14
N PRO A 5 -17.85 -3.04 6.47
CA PRO A 5 -17.83 -1.60 6.25
C PRO A 5 -17.89 -1.24 4.76
N ARG A 6 -18.59 -0.15 4.46
CA ARG A 6 -18.56 0.59 3.20
C ARG A 6 -17.86 1.90 3.48
N GLY A 7 -16.54 1.93 3.26
CA GLY A 7 -15.70 3.02 3.72
C GLY A 7 -15.16 3.89 2.60
N ILE A 8 -14.96 5.16 2.89
CA ILE A 8 -14.26 6.11 2.02
C ILE A 8 -13.06 6.68 2.78
N VAL A 9 -11.91 6.72 2.10
CA VAL A 9 -10.72 7.38 2.62
C VAL A 9 -10.66 8.80 2.09
N LEU A 10 -10.39 9.75 2.97
CA LEU A 10 -10.21 11.15 2.63
C LEU A 10 -8.95 11.72 3.31
N THR A 11 -8.54 12.89 2.92
CA THR A 11 -7.47 13.66 3.57
C THR A 11 -8.01 14.98 4.11
N THR A 12 -7.26 15.63 4.96
CA THR A 12 -7.63 16.92 5.49
C THR A 12 -7.63 18.04 4.42
N ALA A 13 -6.99 17.80 3.27
CA ALA A 13 -6.97 18.75 2.16
C ALA A 13 -8.35 18.90 1.48
N GLU A 14 -9.10 17.80 1.32
CA GLU A 14 -10.46 17.85 0.79
C GLU A 14 -11.38 18.70 1.71
N ILE A 15 -11.23 18.53 3.03
CA ILE A 15 -11.97 19.33 4.02
C ILE A 15 -11.60 20.80 3.95
N ALA A 16 -10.30 21.10 3.84
CA ALA A 16 -9.83 22.48 3.76
C ALA A 16 -10.26 23.17 2.45
N SER A 17 -10.44 22.39 1.37
CA SER A 17 -10.82 22.91 0.05
C SER A 17 -12.33 23.06 -0.15
N GLU A 18 -13.11 22.03 0.23
CA GLU A 18 -14.56 21.97 -0.04
C GLU A 18 -15.43 22.30 1.19
N GLY A 19 -14.87 22.21 2.39
CA GLY A 19 -15.59 22.38 3.65
C GLY A 19 -16.01 21.06 4.29
N LEU A 20 -16.04 21.04 5.63
CA LEU A 20 -16.29 19.85 6.43
C LEU A 20 -17.66 19.21 6.11
N ASP A 21 -18.72 20.00 6.21
CA ASP A 21 -20.09 19.49 6.03
C ASP A 21 -20.33 19.02 4.59
N VAL A 22 -19.81 19.74 3.59
CA VAL A 22 -19.95 19.36 2.17
C VAL A 22 -19.39 17.98 1.91
N VAL A 23 -18.17 17.72 2.37
CA VAL A 23 -17.48 16.43 2.18
C VAL A 23 -18.16 15.32 2.96
N LEU A 24 -18.45 15.53 4.26
CA LEU A 24 -19.05 14.52 5.11
C LEU A 24 -20.49 14.17 4.70
N ASP A 25 -21.28 15.15 4.27
CA ASP A 25 -22.62 14.92 3.74
C ASP A 25 -22.56 14.13 2.40
N ALA A 26 -21.58 14.40 1.54
CA ALA A 26 -21.38 13.62 0.33
C ALA A 26 -21.05 12.15 0.66
N VAL A 27 -20.15 11.91 1.62
CA VAL A 27 -19.80 10.56 2.10
C VAL A 27 -21.01 9.84 2.70
N ALA A 28 -21.79 10.49 3.57
CA ALA A 28 -22.98 9.88 4.17
C ALA A 28 -24.08 9.61 3.12
N ARG A 29 -24.25 10.53 2.16
CA ARG A 29 -25.27 10.44 1.11
C ARG A 29 -25.09 9.26 0.18
N VAL A 30 -23.86 8.81 -0.08
CA VAL A 30 -23.62 7.62 -0.91
C VAL A 30 -23.88 6.30 -0.17
N GLY A 31 -24.22 6.34 1.12
CA GLY A 31 -24.49 5.13 1.91
C GLY A 31 -23.20 4.50 2.48
N ALA A 32 -22.15 5.28 2.65
CA ALA A 32 -20.99 4.86 3.44
C ALA A 32 -21.42 4.58 4.89
N THR A 33 -20.74 3.64 5.53
CA THR A 33 -20.89 3.31 6.95
C THR A 33 -19.65 3.67 7.75
N ALA A 34 -18.56 3.99 7.08
CA ALA A 34 -17.30 4.36 7.70
C ALA A 34 -16.53 5.36 6.84
N LEU A 35 -15.64 6.11 7.46
CA LEU A 35 -14.63 6.89 6.79
C LEU A 35 -13.27 6.73 7.45
N SER A 36 -12.21 7.03 6.72
CA SER A 36 -10.86 7.11 7.27
C SER A 36 -10.19 8.40 6.83
N THR A 37 -9.42 9.03 7.72
CA THR A 37 -8.66 10.23 7.42
C THR A 37 -7.20 10.13 7.83
N SER A 38 -6.34 10.96 7.21
CA SER A 38 -4.97 11.16 7.65
C SER A 38 -4.92 12.02 8.92
N LEU A 39 -3.83 11.88 9.70
CA LEU A 39 -3.64 12.64 10.95
C LEU A 39 -3.15 14.07 10.71
N GLY A 40 -2.40 14.30 9.62
CA GLY A 40 -1.79 15.60 9.37
C GLY A 40 -2.77 16.63 8.81
N VAL A 41 -2.58 17.88 9.19
CA VAL A 41 -3.22 19.03 8.55
C VAL A 41 -2.49 19.35 7.26
N LEU A 42 -3.19 19.26 6.13
CA LEU A 42 -2.65 19.55 4.81
C LEU A 42 -3.06 20.94 4.36
N VAL A 43 -2.09 21.74 3.98
CA VAL A 43 -2.30 23.11 3.46
C VAL A 43 -1.64 23.25 2.08
N GLN A 44 -2.09 24.24 1.30
CA GLN A 44 -1.44 24.56 0.02
C GLN A 44 0.05 24.86 0.23
N GLY A 45 0.88 24.23 -0.57
CA GLY A 45 2.31 24.41 -0.64
C GLY A 45 2.72 25.17 -1.92
N ARG A 46 4.04 25.22 -2.15
CA ARG A 46 4.65 25.82 -3.35
C ARG A 46 5.49 24.78 -4.10
N PRO A 47 5.80 24.99 -5.38
CA PRO A 47 6.81 24.21 -6.07
C PRO A 47 8.09 24.17 -5.23
N GLY A 48 8.60 22.95 -4.95
CA GLY A 48 9.71 22.73 -4.02
C GLY A 48 9.30 22.34 -2.61
N ASP A 49 8.09 22.56 -2.16
CA ASP A 49 7.49 21.85 -1.04
C ASP A 49 7.35 20.37 -1.43
N ARG A 50 7.72 19.46 -0.54
CA ARG A 50 8.05 18.07 -0.91
C ARG A 50 6.88 17.17 -1.29
N THR A 51 5.66 17.61 -1.14
CA THR A 51 4.47 16.78 -1.35
C THR A 51 3.64 17.31 -2.50
N ARG A 52 3.83 16.75 -3.69
CA ARG A 52 2.93 16.98 -4.81
C ARG A 52 1.68 16.13 -4.63
N GLU A 53 0.52 16.71 -4.90
CA GLU A 53 -0.78 16.04 -4.88
C GLU A 53 -1.47 16.18 -6.25
N PRO A 54 -1.85 15.11 -6.92
CA PRO A 54 -1.48 13.71 -6.63
C PRO A 54 0.03 13.45 -6.79
N PRO A 55 0.57 12.43 -6.13
CA PRO A 55 1.98 12.06 -6.30
C PRO A 55 2.30 11.75 -7.77
N LEU A 56 3.53 12.10 -8.20
CA LEU A 56 4.06 11.60 -9.46
C LEU A 56 4.33 10.10 -9.36
N ASP A 57 4.24 9.40 -10.45
CA ASP A 57 4.77 8.05 -10.55
C ASP A 57 6.31 8.08 -10.72
N VAL A 58 6.94 6.90 -10.79
CA VAL A 58 8.40 6.79 -10.97
C VAL A 58 8.86 7.26 -12.35
N ALA A 59 7.97 7.25 -13.33
CA ALA A 59 8.24 7.76 -14.67
C ALA A 59 8.09 9.30 -14.76
N GLY A 60 7.61 9.94 -13.68
CA GLY A 60 7.37 11.38 -13.65
C GLY A 60 6.01 11.78 -14.22
N GLU A 61 5.15 10.82 -14.57
CA GLU A 61 3.81 11.09 -15.06
C GLU A 61 2.87 11.49 -13.92
N ALA A 62 2.06 12.51 -14.20
CA ALA A 62 1.18 13.10 -13.21
C ALA A 62 -0.20 12.46 -13.22
N ARG A 63 -0.66 12.02 -12.06
CA ARG A 63 -2.09 11.81 -11.82
C ARG A 63 -2.80 13.15 -11.68
N LEU A 64 -4.10 13.16 -11.96
CA LEU A 64 -4.95 14.33 -11.78
C LEU A 64 -6.10 14.00 -10.85
N LEU A 65 -6.43 14.93 -9.96
CA LEU A 65 -7.62 14.80 -9.10
C LEU A 65 -8.89 14.94 -9.94
N ASP A 66 -9.91 14.15 -9.65
CA ASP A 66 -11.25 14.36 -10.22
C ASP A 66 -11.94 15.54 -9.52
N ARG A 67 -11.71 15.68 -8.22
CA ARG A 67 -12.15 16.83 -7.41
C ARG A 67 -10.98 17.77 -7.18
N PRO A 68 -11.00 18.96 -7.81
CA PRO A 68 -9.91 19.92 -7.65
C PRO A 68 -9.80 20.39 -6.20
N LEU A 69 -8.59 20.45 -5.67
CA LEU A 69 -8.30 21.11 -4.39
C LEU A 69 -7.98 22.58 -4.65
N TRP A 70 -8.72 23.50 -4.03
CA TRP A 70 -8.59 24.94 -4.28
C TRP A 70 -8.57 25.31 -5.78
N GLY A 71 -9.39 24.62 -6.58
CA GLY A 71 -9.49 24.82 -8.02
C GLY A 71 -8.39 24.18 -8.86
N GLN A 72 -7.45 23.41 -8.26
CA GLN A 72 -6.33 22.79 -8.94
C GLN A 72 -6.46 21.26 -8.94
N ARG A 73 -6.31 20.63 -10.11
CA ARG A 73 -6.29 19.17 -10.25
C ARG A 73 -4.94 18.53 -9.89
N GLU A 74 -3.93 19.37 -9.74
CA GLU A 74 -2.59 19.02 -9.25
C GLU A 74 -1.98 20.22 -8.54
N LEU A 75 -1.32 20.00 -7.43
CA LEU A 75 -0.72 21.05 -6.62
C LEU A 75 0.37 20.52 -5.68
N TYR A 76 0.96 21.39 -4.91
CA TYR A 76 1.86 21.02 -3.83
C TYR A 76 1.16 21.22 -2.50
N LEU A 77 1.38 20.29 -1.56
CA LEU A 77 0.85 20.35 -0.20
C LEU A 77 1.99 20.35 0.81
N LYS A 78 1.75 21.02 1.93
CA LYS A 78 2.52 20.87 3.17
C LYS A 78 1.70 20.15 4.21
N GLY A 79 2.31 19.19 4.89
CA GLY A 79 1.71 18.48 6.00
C GLY A 79 2.33 18.91 7.32
N TYR A 80 1.47 19.09 8.32
CA TYR A 80 1.83 19.44 9.67
C TYR A 80 1.01 18.62 10.66
N GLU A 81 1.54 18.43 11.89
CA GLU A 81 0.73 17.88 12.97
C GLU A 81 -0.09 18.99 13.66
N PRO A 82 -1.34 18.73 14.03
CA PRO A 82 -2.17 19.70 14.73
C PRO A 82 -1.75 19.86 16.20
N HIS A 83 -1.07 18.88 16.77
CA HIS A 83 -0.67 18.80 18.17
C HIS A 83 0.85 18.77 18.33
N GLU A 84 1.32 19.23 19.48
CA GLU A 84 2.73 19.08 19.86
C GLU A 84 3.01 17.62 20.23
N ALA A 85 4.13 17.10 19.70
CA ALA A 85 4.55 15.76 20.01
C ALA A 85 4.86 15.62 21.52
N ASP A 86 4.49 14.49 22.10
CA ASP A 86 4.81 14.20 23.50
C ASP A 86 6.30 13.87 23.63
N PRO A 87 7.10 14.69 24.34
CA PRO A 87 8.52 14.43 24.51
C PRO A 87 8.82 13.04 25.12
N ALA A 88 7.92 12.50 25.94
CA ALA A 88 8.10 11.18 26.54
C ALA A 88 7.98 10.05 25.50
N LEU A 89 7.05 10.17 24.54
CA LEU A 89 6.89 9.18 23.46
C LEU A 89 8.03 9.23 22.44
N TRP A 90 8.66 10.39 22.28
CA TRP A 90 9.76 10.60 21.34
C TRP A 90 11.15 10.51 22.01
N ALA A 91 11.20 10.26 23.33
CA ALA A 91 12.46 10.05 24.02
C ALA A 91 13.21 8.83 23.46
N GLY A 92 14.45 9.04 23.01
CA GLY A 92 15.28 7.99 22.42
C GLY A 92 14.91 7.57 20.99
N VAL A 93 13.89 8.16 20.36
CA VAL A 93 13.60 7.97 18.94
C VAL A 93 14.67 8.71 18.12
N ALA A 94 15.28 8.00 17.17
CA ALA A 94 16.38 8.54 16.38
C ALA A 94 15.96 9.58 15.33
N TYR A 95 14.66 9.77 15.17
CA TYR A 95 14.04 10.70 14.21
C TYR A 95 13.30 11.80 14.95
N PRO A 96 13.30 13.03 14.40
CA PRO A 96 12.49 14.08 14.99
C PRO A 96 11.00 13.79 14.80
N PRO A 97 10.14 14.25 15.71
CA PRO A 97 8.71 14.25 15.48
C PRO A 97 8.35 15.09 14.23
N PRO A 98 7.18 14.83 13.62
CA PRO A 98 6.69 15.67 12.53
C PRO A 98 6.55 17.14 12.96
N PRO A 99 6.68 18.10 12.01
CA PRO A 99 6.56 19.52 12.33
C PRO A 99 5.13 19.87 12.73
N ILE A 100 5.00 20.68 13.80
CA ILE A 100 3.72 21.20 14.24
C ILE A 100 3.21 22.29 13.29
N ALA A 101 1.89 22.38 13.14
CA ALA A 101 1.25 23.42 12.36
C ALA A 101 1.55 24.83 12.90
N PRO A 102 1.89 25.80 12.03
CA PRO A 102 1.93 27.19 12.40
C PRO A 102 0.60 27.67 12.99
N PRO A 103 0.57 28.70 13.84
CA PRO A 103 -0.64 29.14 14.55
C PRO A 103 -1.88 29.34 13.65
N GLU A 104 -1.68 29.88 12.45
CA GLU A 104 -2.73 30.13 11.46
C GLU A 104 -3.36 28.86 10.90
N PHE A 105 -2.64 27.72 10.93
CA PHE A 105 -3.10 26.40 10.48
C PHE A 105 -3.30 25.41 11.63
N ARG A 106 -3.11 25.85 12.89
CA ARG A 106 -3.24 25.01 14.07
C ARG A 106 -4.70 24.73 14.40
N ARG A 107 -5.35 23.94 13.53
CA ARG A 107 -6.70 23.42 13.73
C ARG A 107 -6.64 21.91 13.75
N ASP A 108 -7.32 21.31 14.71
CA ASP A 108 -7.45 19.84 14.73
C ASP A 108 -8.51 19.41 13.72
N VAL A 109 -8.15 19.48 12.44
CA VAL A 109 -9.02 19.05 11.33
C VAL A 109 -9.33 17.55 11.41
N PRO A 110 -8.37 16.65 11.75
CA PRO A 110 -8.69 15.24 11.97
C PRO A 110 -9.78 15.03 13.02
N ARG A 111 -9.71 15.73 14.16
CA ARG A 111 -10.77 15.66 15.20
C ARG A 111 -12.12 16.12 14.67
N GLN A 112 -12.16 17.23 13.94
CA GLN A 112 -13.39 17.73 13.32
C GLN A 112 -14.00 16.72 12.35
N ILE A 113 -13.16 16.01 11.58
CA ILE A 113 -13.62 14.94 10.69
C ILE A 113 -14.20 13.77 11.49
N ILE A 114 -13.51 13.32 12.54
CA ILE A 114 -13.96 12.22 13.42
C ILE A 114 -15.30 12.54 14.06
N ASP A 115 -15.43 13.71 14.66
CA ASP A 115 -16.66 14.14 15.34
C ASP A 115 -17.81 14.34 14.34
N GLY A 116 -17.52 14.96 13.21
CA GLY A 116 -18.49 15.17 12.13
C GLY A 116 -18.96 13.87 11.48
N ALA A 117 -18.08 12.85 11.38
CA ALA A 117 -18.43 11.51 10.92
C ALA A 117 -19.39 10.83 11.89
N ARG A 118 -19.09 10.85 13.17
CA ARG A 118 -19.94 10.27 14.22
C ARG A 118 -21.30 10.94 14.30
N ALA A 119 -21.36 12.27 14.15
CA ALA A 119 -22.62 13.00 14.09
C ALA A 119 -23.52 12.54 12.93
N ARG A 120 -22.94 11.89 11.91
CA ARG A 120 -23.64 11.30 10.75
C ARG A 120 -23.81 9.78 10.84
N GLY A 121 -23.49 9.18 11.97
CA GLY A 121 -23.57 7.73 12.18
C GLY A 121 -22.51 6.93 11.42
N LEU A 122 -21.38 7.53 11.04
CA LEU A 122 -20.27 6.87 10.37
C LEU A 122 -19.23 6.44 11.41
N ALA A 123 -18.72 5.23 11.27
CA ALA A 123 -17.53 4.80 11.98
C ALA A 123 -16.31 5.61 11.50
N ALA A 124 -15.53 6.11 12.44
CA ALA A 124 -14.38 6.97 12.15
C ALA A 124 -13.07 6.22 12.33
N HIS A 125 -12.28 6.16 11.27
CA HIS A 125 -10.96 5.55 11.26
C HIS A 125 -9.89 6.59 10.94
N ILE A 126 -8.65 6.29 11.35
CA ILE A 126 -7.46 7.08 10.96
C ILE A 126 -6.44 6.19 10.28
N GLN A 127 -5.60 6.80 9.44
CA GLN A 127 -4.51 6.09 8.75
C GLN A 127 -3.16 6.49 9.31
N VAL A 128 -2.34 5.49 9.64
CA VAL A 128 -0.97 5.67 10.13
C VAL A 128 -0.01 4.89 9.24
N SER A 129 1.07 5.54 8.79
CA SER A 129 2.20 4.90 8.10
C SER A 129 3.38 4.80 9.08
N PRO A 130 3.47 3.73 9.89
CA PRO A 130 4.34 3.70 11.07
C PRO A 130 5.81 3.75 10.70
N TYR A 131 6.20 3.10 9.61
CA TYR A 131 7.60 2.87 9.26
C TYR A 131 8.12 3.73 8.09
N THR A 132 7.34 4.71 7.63
CA THR A 132 7.79 5.69 6.65
C THR A 132 8.84 6.62 7.27
N LEU A 133 10.03 6.65 6.68
CA LEU A 133 11.14 7.44 7.21
C LEU A 133 10.96 8.94 6.95
N PRO A 134 11.25 9.81 7.91
CA PRO A 134 11.22 11.25 7.72
C PRO A 134 12.15 11.70 6.59
N GLY A 135 11.70 12.64 5.78
CA GLY A 135 12.45 13.12 4.61
C GLY A 135 12.42 12.17 3.41
N ALA A 136 11.89 10.96 3.57
CA ALA A 136 11.48 10.15 2.42
C ALA A 136 10.14 10.67 1.92
N PRO A 137 9.98 10.89 0.60
CA PRO A 137 8.71 11.34 0.04
C PRO A 137 7.66 10.26 0.27
N GLY A 138 6.63 10.56 1.04
CA GLY A 138 5.51 9.66 1.25
C GLY A 138 4.73 9.48 -0.04
N GLY A 139 4.67 8.25 -0.55
CA GLY A 139 3.95 7.92 -1.78
C GLY A 139 4.47 8.62 -3.03
N GLN A 140 5.64 9.25 -2.95
CA GLN A 140 6.27 9.89 -4.10
C GLN A 140 7.44 9.08 -4.61
N THR A 141 7.35 8.84 -5.84
CA THR A 141 8.38 8.32 -6.69
C THR A 141 9.48 9.33 -6.85
N THR A 142 10.21 9.70 -5.94
CA THR A 142 11.11 10.71 -6.34
C THR A 142 12.46 10.49 -6.02
N GLN A 143 13.05 10.65 -6.93
CA GLN A 143 13.94 11.76 -7.12
C GLN A 143 14.35 12.38 -5.79
N SER A 144 15.39 11.86 -5.22
CA SER A 144 16.28 12.60 -4.34
C SER A 144 15.76 13.26 -3.05
N GLY A 145 14.95 12.63 -2.28
CA GLY A 145 14.71 13.03 -0.89
C GLY A 145 15.74 12.43 0.07
N HIS A 146 16.99 12.52 -0.23
CA HIS A 146 18.04 11.85 0.51
C HIS A 146 18.55 12.73 1.66
N GLY A 147 17.92 12.65 2.80
CA GLY A 147 18.61 12.94 4.06
C GLY A 147 19.58 11.78 4.32
N GLY A 148 20.88 12.03 4.40
CA GLY A 148 21.91 10.99 4.50
C GLY A 148 21.71 9.97 5.63
N GLY A 149 21.13 10.36 6.76
CA GLY A 149 20.83 9.46 7.88
C GLY A 149 19.66 8.50 7.65
N VAL A 150 18.77 8.79 6.71
CA VAL A 150 17.57 7.99 6.42
C VAL A 150 17.90 6.80 5.51
N VAL A 151 18.90 6.91 4.64
CA VAL A 151 19.29 5.86 3.69
C VAL A 151 19.80 4.61 4.40
N ALA A 152 20.57 4.75 5.47
CA ALA A 152 21.14 3.65 6.23
C ALA A 152 20.08 2.76 6.94
N ASP A 153 18.89 3.30 7.18
CA ASP A 153 17.80 2.56 7.85
C ASP A 153 16.82 1.91 6.86
N ARG A 154 17.05 2.07 5.55
CA ARG A 154 16.27 1.43 4.50
C ARG A 154 16.63 -0.04 4.32
N PRO A 155 15.73 -0.83 3.72
CA PRO A 155 16.06 -2.20 3.32
C PRO A 155 17.30 -2.26 2.41
N LEU A 156 18.26 -3.10 2.76
CA LEU A 156 19.47 -3.34 1.98
C LEU A 156 19.24 -4.55 1.06
N ARG A 157 19.53 -4.40 -0.22
CA ARG A 157 19.41 -5.48 -1.22
C ARG A 157 20.57 -6.48 -1.12
N ILE A 158 20.44 -7.63 -1.76
CA ILE A 158 21.47 -8.68 -1.76
C ILE A 158 22.78 -8.24 -2.41
N ASP A 159 22.74 -7.27 -3.32
CA ASP A 159 23.90 -6.66 -3.96
C ASP A 159 24.61 -5.59 -3.10
N GLY A 160 24.12 -5.34 -1.89
CA GLY A 160 24.66 -4.33 -0.98
C GLY A 160 24.16 -2.91 -1.26
N THR A 161 23.23 -2.72 -2.17
CA THR A 161 22.66 -1.41 -2.49
C THR A 161 21.34 -1.15 -1.76
N VAL A 162 20.98 0.11 -1.63
CA VAL A 162 19.61 0.54 -1.24
C VAL A 162 18.88 1.06 -2.47
N ALA A 163 17.55 0.98 -2.43
CA ALA A 163 16.74 1.42 -3.56
C ALA A 163 16.99 2.90 -3.89
N LYS A 164 17.35 3.20 -5.13
CA LYS A 164 17.47 4.57 -5.65
C LYS A 164 16.12 5.15 -6.05
N ARG A 165 15.28 4.31 -6.66
CA ARG A 165 13.88 4.62 -6.97
C ARG A 165 12.99 4.02 -5.89
N ILE A 166 12.06 4.79 -5.36
CA ILE A 166 11.13 4.35 -4.31
C ILE A 166 9.73 4.88 -4.58
N VAL A 167 8.75 4.08 -4.28
CA VAL A 167 7.33 4.51 -4.26
C VAL A 167 6.94 4.91 -2.85
N ALA A 168 7.43 4.19 -1.84
CA ALA A 168 7.27 4.55 -0.44
C ALA A 168 8.60 4.41 0.29
N GLY A 169 8.98 5.44 1.02
CA GLY A 169 10.25 5.48 1.75
C GLY A 169 10.12 4.90 3.14
N HIS A 170 10.01 3.58 3.28
CA HIS A 170 9.96 2.95 4.59
C HIS A 170 11.30 2.32 4.98
N GLY A 171 11.49 2.16 6.29
CA GLY A 171 12.67 1.57 6.88
C GLY A 171 12.60 0.06 6.98
N CYS A 172 13.74 -0.55 7.33
CA CYS A 172 13.80 -1.97 7.61
C CYS A 172 13.01 -2.32 8.90
N LEU A 173 12.10 -3.28 8.80
CA LEU A 173 11.21 -3.68 9.89
C LEU A 173 11.94 -4.34 11.08
N ASN A 174 13.16 -4.81 10.91
CA ASN A 174 13.99 -5.36 11.98
C ASN A 174 14.97 -4.34 12.58
N ASN A 175 15.01 -3.12 12.02
CA ASN A 175 15.85 -2.06 12.57
C ASN A 175 15.18 -1.45 13.82
N PRO A 176 15.82 -1.48 15.00
CA PRO A 176 15.25 -0.97 16.24
C PRO A 176 14.91 0.52 16.18
N ARG A 177 15.65 1.32 15.40
CA ARG A 177 15.38 2.75 15.20
C ARG A 177 14.05 2.96 14.46
N VAL A 178 13.81 2.14 13.41
CA VAL A 178 12.57 2.17 12.63
C VAL A 178 11.39 1.69 13.47
N ARG A 179 11.59 0.64 14.27
CA ARG A 179 10.58 0.16 15.22
C ARG A 179 10.20 1.22 16.25
N ALA A 180 11.19 1.89 16.84
CA ALA A 180 10.95 2.98 17.80
C ALA A 180 10.13 4.12 17.17
N LEU A 181 10.44 4.50 15.91
CA LEU A 181 9.65 5.48 15.16
C LEU A 181 8.19 5.04 14.99
N GLY A 182 7.97 3.77 14.60
CA GLY A 182 6.62 3.22 14.43
C GLY A 182 5.81 3.24 15.72
N ARG A 183 6.43 2.84 16.84
CA ARG A 183 5.80 2.90 18.16
C ARG A 183 5.44 4.31 18.58
N ALA A 184 6.36 5.28 18.43
CA ALA A 184 6.10 6.66 18.79
C ALA A 184 4.92 7.24 18.01
N ARG A 185 4.87 7.05 16.70
CA ARG A 185 3.77 7.52 15.83
C ARG A 185 2.43 6.91 16.23
N LEU A 186 2.40 5.60 16.49
CA LEU A 186 1.15 4.94 16.85
C LEU A 186 0.68 5.33 18.25
N ALA A 187 1.58 5.44 19.20
CA ALA A 187 1.27 5.90 20.56
C ALA A 187 0.77 7.37 20.55
N GLU A 188 1.37 8.23 19.73
CA GLU A 188 0.91 9.60 19.53
C GLU A 188 -0.50 9.63 18.93
N ALA A 189 -0.75 8.83 17.89
CA ALA A 189 -2.08 8.69 17.28
C ALA A 189 -3.13 8.20 18.30
N ALA A 190 -2.79 7.22 19.12
CA ALA A 190 -3.66 6.72 20.19
C ALA A 190 -3.93 7.77 21.26
N ARG A 191 -2.94 8.58 21.63
CA ARG A 191 -3.08 9.64 22.62
C ARG A 191 -4.11 10.68 22.20
N TRP A 192 -4.07 11.11 20.93
CA TRP A 192 -4.94 12.18 20.44
C TRP A 192 -6.28 11.68 19.89
N TYR A 193 -6.30 10.45 19.36
CA TYR A 193 -7.43 9.88 18.63
C TYR A 193 -7.74 8.43 19.07
N GLY A 194 -7.44 8.05 20.32
CA GLY A 194 -7.66 6.71 20.85
C GLY A 194 -9.12 6.32 21.05
N ASP A 195 -10.02 7.20 20.73
CA ASP A 195 -11.47 6.97 20.72
C ASP A 195 -12.04 6.62 19.34
N VAL A 196 -11.20 6.52 18.29
CA VAL A 196 -11.66 6.10 16.94
C VAL A 196 -12.05 4.64 16.90
N ASP A 197 -12.87 4.26 15.91
CA ASP A 197 -13.30 2.88 15.72
C ASP A 197 -12.16 2.00 15.20
N GLY A 198 -11.21 2.56 14.44
CA GLY A 198 -10.06 1.81 13.94
C GLY A 198 -8.89 2.65 13.46
N ILE A 199 -7.74 2.00 13.39
CA ILE A 199 -6.49 2.55 12.84
C ILE A 199 -6.01 1.68 11.69
N PHE A 200 -5.86 2.29 10.52
CA PHE A 200 -5.29 1.66 9.34
C PHE A 200 -3.79 1.77 9.37
N LEU A 201 -3.11 0.64 9.35
CA LEU A 201 -1.67 0.60 9.12
C LEU A 201 -1.41 0.53 7.62
N ASP A 202 -0.77 1.55 7.08
CA ASP A 202 -0.28 1.54 5.71
C ASP A 202 1.25 1.36 5.71
N TRP A 203 1.76 0.57 4.74
CA TRP A 203 3.20 0.29 4.62
C TRP A 203 3.81 -0.39 5.87
N ALA A 204 3.07 -1.33 6.48
CA ALA A 204 3.59 -2.20 7.53
C ALA A 204 4.25 -3.49 6.99
N GLU A 205 4.63 -3.50 5.72
CA GLU A 205 5.23 -4.61 4.97
C GLU A 205 6.44 -4.14 4.17
N TYR A 206 7.23 -5.07 3.60
CA TYR A 206 8.29 -4.72 2.66
C TYR A 206 7.72 -4.26 1.33
N THR A 207 8.54 -3.62 0.48
CA THR A 207 8.14 -3.18 -0.86
C THR A 207 8.38 -4.25 -1.91
N CYS A 208 7.69 -4.15 -3.07
CA CYS A 208 7.85 -5.05 -4.21
C CYS A 208 7.67 -4.33 -5.56
N TYR A 209 7.75 -3.01 -5.58
CA TYR A 209 7.55 -2.26 -6.81
C TYR A 209 8.62 -2.53 -7.86
N PHE A 210 9.85 -2.69 -7.43
CA PHE A 210 10.97 -3.03 -8.30
C PHE A 210 11.38 -4.47 -8.06
N LEU A 211 11.83 -5.17 -9.10
CA LEU A 211 12.26 -6.57 -9.01
C LEU A 211 13.33 -6.74 -7.94
N GLU A 212 14.25 -5.80 -7.84
CA GLU A 212 15.34 -5.82 -6.87
C GLU A 212 14.85 -5.76 -5.41
N ASP A 213 13.65 -5.24 -5.17
CA ASP A 213 13.07 -5.17 -3.82
C ASP A 213 12.67 -6.56 -3.29
N ALA A 214 12.41 -7.52 -4.20
CA ALA A 214 12.16 -8.91 -3.83
C ALA A 214 13.38 -9.55 -3.15
N PHE A 215 14.59 -9.00 -3.41
CA PHE A 215 15.88 -9.44 -2.89
C PHE A 215 16.39 -8.58 -1.71
N ALA A 216 15.48 -8.04 -0.90
CA ALA A 216 15.73 -7.32 0.34
C ALA A 216 14.98 -8.01 1.50
N CYS A 217 15.44 -7.95 2.78
CA CYS A 217 16.44 -7.06 3.30
C CYS A 217 17.66 -7.84 3.85
N PHE A 218 18.85 -7.44 3.47
CA PHE A 218 20.13 -8.05 3.88
C PHE A 218 20.94 -7.11 4.81
N CYS A 219 20.28 -6.24 5.56
CA CYS A 219 20.95 -5.38 6.53
C CYS A 219 21.39 -6.17 7.79
N PRO A 220 22.34 -5.63 8.59
CA PRO A 220 22.82 -6.29 9.80
C PRO A 220 21.69 -6.64 10.80
N HIS A 221 20.65 -5.83 10.89
CA HIS A 221 19.50 -6.07 11.77
C HIS A 221 18.68 -7.29 11.34
N CYS A 222 18.52 -7.50 10.02
CA CYS A 222 17.83 -8.69 9.51
C CYS A 222 18.66 -9.96 9.76
N ARG A 223 19.97 -9.91 9.53
CA ARG A 223 20.87 -11.03 9.85
C ARG A 223 20.77 -11.39 11.34
N ALA A 224 20.94 -10.42 12.23
CA ALA A 224 20.88 -10.66 13.66
C ALA A 224 19.52 -11.22 14.12
N ALA A 225 18.41 -10.73 13.56
CA ALA A 225 17.07 -11.23 13.86
C ALA A 225 16.85 -12.67 13.39
N ALA A 226 17.37 -13.03 12.20
CA ALA A 226 17.31 -14.38 11.66
C ALA A 226 18.13 -15.36 12.50
N GLU A 227 19.37 -15.00 12.81
CA GLU A 227 20.28 -15.82 13.63
C GLU A 227 19.72 -16.03 15.05
N ALA A 228 19.16 -14.99 15.66
CA ALA A 228 18.48 -15.10 16.96
C ALA A 228 17.23 -16.00 16.93
N SER A 229 16.65 -16.20 15.75
CA SER A 229 15.52 -17.11 15.51
C SER A 229 15.97 -18.52 15.08
N GLY A 230 17.26 -18.81 15.06
CA GLY A 230 17.82 -20.11 14.63
C GLY A 230 17.76 -20.35 13.12
N ILE A 231 17.60 -19.30 12.31
CA ILE A 231 17.54 -19.38 10.85
C ILE A 231 18.96 -19.34 10.29
N ASP A 232 19.27 -20.24 9.37
CA ASP A 232 20.54 -20.28 8.67
C ASP A 232 20.66 -19.13 7.66
N TRP A 233 21.16 -17.99 8.11
CA TRP A 233 21.34 -16.81 7.29
C TRP A 233 22.34 -17.03 6.14
N THR A 234 23.36 -17.86 6.34
CA THR A 234 24.36 -18.16 5.30
C THR A 234 23.70 -18.84 4.10
N ARG A 235 22.78 -19.77 4.34
CA ARG A 235 22.00 -20.42 3.30
C ARG A 235 21.05 -19.44 2.61
N ILE A 236 20.35 -18.59 3.36
CA ILE A 236 19.50 -17.54 2.78
C ILE A 236 20.31 -16.68 1.82
N GLU A 237 21.47 -16.20 2.26
CA GLU A 237 22.32 -15.32 1.45
C GLU A 237 22.86 -16.03 0.20
N ALA A 238 23.34 -17.27 0.33
CA ALA A 238 23.87 -18.06 -0.78
C ALA A 238 22.81 -18.33 -1.86
N ASP A 239 21.64 -18.85 -1.48
CA ASP A 239 20.60 -19.20 -2.43
C ASP A 239 19.95 -17.97 -3.05
N THR A 240 19.76 -16.90 -2.26
CA THR A 240 19.24 -15.63 -2.81
C THR A 240 20.20 -15.02 -3.81
N ARG A 241 21.50 -15.09 -3.56
CA ARG A 241 22.52 -14.65 -4.52
C ARG A 241 22.55 -15.52 -5.77
N ALA A 242 22.42 -16.83 -5.62
CA ALA A 242 22.36 -17.74 -6.75
C ALA A 242 21.14 -17.48 -7.65
N LEU A 243 19.96 -17.21 -7.06
CA LEU A 243 18.77 -16.81 -7.81
C LEU A 243 18.97 -15.44 -8.48
N TRP A 244 19.53 -14.47 -7.78
CA TRP A 244 19.90 -13.16 -8.33
C TRP A 244 20.82 -13.30 -9.55
N ASP A 245 21.88 -14.09 -9.44
CA ASP A 245 22.83 -14.33 -10.52
C ASP A 245 22.18 -15.08 -11.70
N ARG A 246 21.22 -15.97 -11.44
CA ARG A 246 20.44 -16.64 -12.49
C ARG A 246 19.59 -15.63 -13.27
N LEU A 247 18.95 -14.68 -12.59
CA LEU A 247 18.13 -13.64 -13.24
C LEU A 247 18.97 -12.69 -14.11
N HIS A 248 20.28 -12.60 -13.88
CA HIS A 248 21.20 -11.85 -14.74
C HIS A 248 21.70 -12.65 -15.96
N ARG A 249 21.27 -13.90 -16.13
CA ARG A 249 21.69 -14.80 -17.21
C ARG A 249 20.51 -15.51 -17.87
N LEU A 250 19.37 -14.83 -17.93
CA LEU A 250 18.18 -15.38 -18.57
C LEU A 250 18.36 -15.53 -20.07
N THR A 251 17.76 -16.57 -20.62
CA THR A 251 17.70 -16.86 -22.04
C THR A 251 16.25 -16.79 -22.56
N PRO A 252 16.02 -16.70 -23.87
CA PRO A 252 14.67 -16.78 -24.44
C PRO A 252 13.92 -18.06 -24.00
N ALA A 253 14.60 -19.19 -23.87
CA ALA A 253 13.99 -20.43 -23.40
C ALA A 253 13.53 -20.38 -21.93
N ASP A 254 14.14 -19.52 -21.10
CA ASP A 254 13.66 -19.28 -19.73
C ASP A 254 12.33 -18.52 -19.75
N LEU A 255 12.20 -17.53 -20.64
CA LEU A 255 10.94 -16.79 -20.82
C LEU A 255 9.82 -17.71 -21.34
N ASP A 256 10.10 -18.53 -22.33
CA ASP A 256 9.13 -19.50 -22.88
C ASP A 256 8.63 -20.47 -21.79
N ARG A 257 9.54 -20.95 -20.93
CA ARG A 257 9.16 -21.80 -19.78
C ARG A 257 8.28 -21.06 -18.78
N ALA A 258 8.59 -19.80 -18.45
CA ALA A 258 7.79 -19.00 -17.53
C ALA A 258 6.39 -18.75 -18.09
N ILE A 259 6.26 -18.44 -19.39
CA ILE A 259 4.99 -18.24 -20.09
C ILE A 259 4.18 -19.53 -20.15
N ALA A 260 4.83 -20.66 -20.49
CA ALA A 260 4.17 -21.95 -20.66
C ALA A 260 3.65 -22.52 -19.33
N ARG A 261 4.32 -22.23 -18.23
CA ARG A 261 3.88 -22.67 -16.90
C ARG A 261 2.55 -22.01 -16.48
N GLY A 262 2.25 -20.81 -16.95
CA GLY A 262 0.93 -20.16 -16.91
C GLY A 262 0.26 -20.00 -15.54
N ASP A 263 0.69 -20.79 -14.59
CA ASP A 263 0.16 -20.87 -13.23
C ASP A 263 1.26 -20.47 -12.23
N TRP A 264 1.12 -19.29 -11.69
CA TRP A 264 2.05 -18.69 -10.75
C TRP A 264 2.47 -19.63 -9.59
N PRO A 265 1.57 -20.36 -8.91
CA PRO A 265 1.97 -21.24 -7.82
C PRO A 265 3.00 -22.30 -8.21
N PHE A 266 2.87 -22.87 -9.39
CA PHE A 266 3.78 -23.92 -9.86
C PHE A 266 5.11 -23.37 -10.38
N ALA A 267 5.11 -22.19 -11.00
CA ALA A 267 6.35 -21.53 -11.41
C ALA A 267 7.22 -21.20 -10.20
N MET A 268 6.63 -20.63 -9.17
CA MET A 268 7.33 -20.26 -7.94
C MET A 268 7.78 -21.49 -7.13
N ALA A 269 7.00 -22.58 -7.15
CA ALA A 269 7.37 -23.82 -6.46
C ALA A 269 8.71 -24.38 -7.02
N GLY A 270 8.95 -24.30 -8.31
CA GLY A 270 10.22 -24.69 -8.92
C GLY A 270 11.39 -23.88 -8.39
N ASP A 271 11.25 -22.54 -8.37
CA ASP A 271 12.31 -21.66 -7.88
C ASP A 271 12.58 -21.85 -6.38
N LEU A 272 11.54 -22.09 -5.57
CA LEU A 272 11.68 -22.38 -4.14
C LEU A 272 12.35 -23.76 -3.88
N THR A 273 12.21 -24.70 -4.81
CA THR A 273 12.88 -26.01 -4.75
C THR A 273 14.37 -25.89 -5.12
N ASP A 274 14.66 -25.12 -6.17
CA ASP A 274 16.03 -24.91 -6.66
C ASP A 274 16.84 -23.97 -5.71
N PHE A 275 16.16 -23.03 -5.05
CA PHE A 275 16.76 -22.04 -4.15
C PHE A 275 16.01 -21.99 -2.80
N PRO A 276 16.09 -23.05 -1.99
CA PRO A 276 15.29 -23.15 -0.76
C PRO A 276 15.58 -22.04 0.26
N GLY A 277 16.81 -21.51 0.31
CA GLY A 277 17.16 -20.36 1.14
C GLY A 277 16.41 -19.08 0.75
N TYR A 278 16.07 -18.89 -0.53
CA TYR A 278 15.19 -17.80 -0.94
C TYR A 278 13.76 -17.98 -0.37
N GLY A 279 13.25 -19.20 -0.37
CA GLY A 279 11.98 -19.51 0.31
C GLY A 279 12.03 -19.24 1.82
N GLU A 280 13.19 -19.47 2.45
CA GLU A 280 13.43 -19.11 3.85
C GLU A 280 13.47 -17.60 4.07
N LEU A 281 14.04 -16.82 3.11
CA LEU A 281 13.96 -15.36 3.14
C LEU A 281 12.52 -14.86 3.13
N LEU A 282 11.65 -15.43 2.28
CA LEU A 282 10.24 -15.05 2.22
C LEU A 282 9.52 -15.35 3.54
N ARG A 283 9.78 -16.52 4.14
CA ARG A 283 9.25 -16.87 5.47
C ARG A 283 9.77 -15.95 6.56
N PHE A 284 11.05 -15.59 6.52
CA PHE A 284 11.65 -14.64 7.45
C PHE A 284 11.02 -13.24 7.31
N LYS A 285 10.78 -12.75 6.07
CA LYS A 285 10.05 -11.49 5.85
C LYS A 285 8.65 -11.54 6.44
N ALA A 286 7.92 -12.64 6.25
CA ALA A 286 6.59 -12.82 6.84
C ALA A 286 6.63 -12.81 8.39
N ALA A 287 7.62 -13.47 8.99
CA ALA A 287 7.83 -13.42 10.43
C ALA A 287 8.18 -12.02 10.93
N SER A 288 8.99 -11.26 10.17
CA SER A 288 9.34 -9.87 10.48
C SER A 288 8.13 -8.93 10.45
N VAL A 289 7.28 -9.06 9.42
CA VAL A 289 6.02 -8.29 9.32
C VAL A 289 5.08 -8.65 10.47
N ARG A 290 4.90 -9.93 10.76
CA ARG A 290 4.09 -10.38 11.90
C ARG A 290 4.58 -9.82 13.22
N ALA A 291 5.90 -9.87 13.48
CA ALA A 291 6.50 -9.28 14.69
C ALA A 291 6.33 -7.75 14.73
N ALA A 292 6.34 -7.09 13.56
CA ALA A 292 6.07 -5.65 13.46
C ALA A 292 4.62 -5.31 13.80
N LEU A 293 3.67 -6.07 13.29
CA LEU A 293 2.24 -5.88 13.59
C LEU A 293 1.95 -6.16 15.08
N ALA A 294 2.54 -7.21 15.66
CA ALA A 294 2.38 -7.52 17.09
C ALA A 294 2.95 -6.42 18.00
N ASP A 295 4.12 -5.86 17.65
CA ASP A 295 4.71 -4.73 18.35
C ASP A 295 3.82 -3.48 18.31
N LEU A 296 3.23 -3.20 17.14
CA LEU A 296 2.28 -2.09 17.00
C LEU A 296 0.97 -2.35 17.77
N ARG A 297 0.44 -3.58 17.77
CA ARG A 297 -0.75 -3.91 18.59
C ARG A 297 -0.48 -3.70 20.07
N ALA A 298 0.64 -4.23 20.58
CA ALA A 298 1.05 -4.04 21.97
C ALA A 298 1.27 -2.55 22.32
N THR A 299 1.83 -1.78 21.38
CA THR A 299 1.99 -0.33 21.54
C THR A 299 0.65 0.37 21.67
N LEU A 300 -0.31 0.05 20.80
CA LEU A 300 -1.64 0.64 20.83
C LEU A 300 -2.39 0.29 22.13
N ASP A 301 -2.29 -0.97 22.57
CA ASP A 301 -2.89 -1.42 23.83
C ASP A 301 -2.32 -0.66 25.03
N SER A 302 -0.99 -0.50 25.07
CA SER A 302 -0.30 0.21 26.15
C SER A 302 -0.57 1.71 26.17
N ALA A 303 -0.88 2.28 25.01
CA ALA A 303 -1.23 3.70 24.86
C ALA A 303 -2.73 4.01 25.14
N GLY A 304 -3.49 3.03 25.65
CA GLY A 304 -4.91 3.20 25.98
C GLY A 304 -5.87 2.85 24.82
N GLY A 305 -5.37 2.41 23.68
CA GLY A 305 -6.17 2.05 22.49
C GLY A 305 -6.56 0.56 22.42
N ALA A 306 -6.68 -0.15 23.54
CA ALA A 306 -7.01 -1.58 23.56
C ALA A 306 -8.36 -1.91 22.86
N GLY A 307 -9.32 -0.99 22.90
CA GLY A 307 -10.61 -1.12 22.22
C GLY A 307 -10.61 -0.70 20.76
N VAL A 308 -9.52 -0.13 20.25
CA VAL A 308 -9.42 0.38 18.87
C VAL A 308 -9.03 -0.77 17.92
N ALA A 309 -9.79 -0.94 16.85
CA ALA A 309 -9.47 -1.93 15.83
C ALA A 309 -8.16 -1.53 15.11
N LEU A 310 -7.14 -2.38 15.20
CA LEU A 310 -5.92 -2.23 14.40
C LEU A 310 -6.13 -3.01 13.09
N GLU A 311 -5.92 -2.38 11.96
CA GLU A 311 -6.19 -2.96 10.65
C GLU A 311 -5.00 -2.76 9.72
N ALA A 312 -4.71 -3.72 8.84
CA ALA A 312 -3.51 -3.68 8.01
C ALA A 312 -3.84 -3.70 6.52
N ASN A 313 -3.32 -2.72 5.78
CA ASN A 313 -3.29 -2.72 4.34
C ASN A 313 -2.08 -3.52 3.84
N GLY A 314 -2.24 -4.32 2.77
CA GLY A 314 -1.17 -5.09 2.19
C GLY A 314 -1.30 -5.25 0.68
N PHE A 315 -0.23 -5.71 0.03
CA PHE A 315 -0.31 -6.07 -1.38
C PHE A 315 -1.14 -7.35 -1.55
N PRO A 316 -1.93 -7.48 -2.64
CA PRO A 316 -2.61 -8.74 -2.95
C PRO A 316 -1.60 -9.81 -3.41
N PRO A 317 -1.99 -11.10 -3.44
CA PRO A 317 -1.20 -12.14 -4.08
C PRO A 317 -0.90 -11.83 -5.57
N PRO A 318 0.29 -12.18 -6.06
CA PRO A 318 1.40 -12.85 -5.39
C PRO A 318 2.34 -11.92 -4.60
N TRP A 319 2.21 -10.61 -4.74
CA TRP A 319 3.12 -9.64 -4.13
C TRP A 319 3.20 -9.75 -2.60
N CYS A 320 2.09 -10.13 -1.94
CA CYS A 320 2.07 -10.29 -0.48
C CYS A 320 3.12 -11.30 0.01
N HIS A 321 3.44 -12.33 -0.77
CA HIS A 321 4.49 -13.29 -0.43
C HIS A 321 5.89 -12.65 -0.50
N LEU A 322 6.10 -11.70 -1.39
CA LEU A 322 7.35 -10.97 -1.53
C LEU A 322 7.51 -9.87 -0.48
N THR A 323 6.39 -9.27 -0.07
CA THR A 323 6.37 -8.20 0.92
C THR A 323 6.32 -8.71 2.35
N GLY A 324 6.02 -9.99 2.55
CA GLY A 324 5.87 -10.61 3.87
C GLY A 324 4.50 -10.38 4.52
N MET A 325 3.52 -9.85 3.79
CA MET A 325 2.15 -9.74 4.30
C MET A 325 1.46 -11.12 4.24
N ASP A 326 1.60 -11.87 5.31
CA ASP A 326 0.90 -13.15 5.49
C ASP A 326 -0.50 -12.88 6.08
N TYR A 327 -1.51 -12.84 5.22
CA TYR A 327 -2.90 -12.52 5.58
C TYR A 327 -3.46 -13.41 6.70
N ARG A 328 -3.11 -14.69 6.72
CA ARG A 328 -3.58 -15.64 7.74
C ARG A 328 -3.06 -15.29 9.13
N HIS A 329 -1.75 -15.09 9.23
CA HIS A 329 -1.12 -14.79 10.53
C HIS A 329 -1.28 -13.32 10.92
N ALA A 330 -1.36 -12.40 9.97
CA ALA A 330 -1.71 -11.01 10.24
C ALA A 330 -3.08 -10.91 10.89
N GLY A 331 -4.07 -11.66 10.39
CA GLY A 331 -5.42 -11.69 10.93
C GLY A 331 -5.55 -12.20 12.38
N GLN A 332 -4.52 -12.82 12.93
CA GLN A 332 -4.46 -13.18 14.37
C GLN A 332 -4.07 -11.99 15.26
N ILE A 333 -3.59 -10.90 14.67
CA ILE A 333 -3.05 -9.72 15.37
C ILE A 333 -3.91 -8.50 15.09
N VAL A 334 -4.41 -8.37 13.86
CA VAL A 334 -5.21 -7.23 13.41
C VAL A 334 -6.67 -7.59 13.24
N ALA A 335 -7.56 -6.61 13.42
CA ALA A 335 -9.01 -6.80 13.33
C ALA A 335 -9.51 -7.01 11.89
N ALA A 336 -8.78 -6.50 10.89
CA ALA A 336 -9.07 -6.71 9.47
C ALA A 336 -7.81 -6.56 8.63
N THR A 337 -7.80 -7.24 7.48
CA THR A 337 -6.77 -7.10 6.45
C THR A 337 -7.38 -6.54 5.17
N ARG A 338 -6.59 -5.76 4.39
CA ARG A 338 -7.05 -5.10 3.17
C ARG A 338 -6.05 -5.26 2.03
N PRO A 339 -6.32 -6.11 1.05
CA PRO A 339 -5.53 -6.15 -0.17
C PRO A 339 -5.72 -4.86 -0.98
N LYS A 340 -4.62 -4.18 -1.30
CA LYS A 340 -4.59 -2.97 -2.14
C LYS A 340 -4.89 -3.32 -3.60
N LEU A 341 -6.14 -3.22 -4.01
CA LEU A 341 -6.56 -3.46 -5.39
C LEU A 341 -6.35 -2.19 -6.25
N PHE A 342 -5.14 -1.67 -6.21
CA PHE A 342 -4.72 -0.45 -6.90
C PHE A 342 -4.19 -0.81 -8.29
N THR A 343 -5.10 -1.16 -9.17
CA THR A 343 -4.79 -1.75 -10.48
C THR A 343 -3.97 -0.87 -11.42
N PHE A 344 -3.82 0.42 -11.15
CA PHE A 344 -2.89 1.26 -11.88
C PHE A 344 -1.41 0.98 -11.53
N HIS A 345 -1.13 0.47 -10.33
CA HIS A 345 0.23 0.07 -9.95
C HIS A 345 0.67 -1.25 -10.59
N TRP A 346 -0.24 -2.18 -10.85
CA TRP A 346 0.13 -3.52 -11.30
C TRP A 346 0.81 -3.55 -12.67
N PRO A 347 0.31 -2.84 -13.70
CA PRO A 347 1.02 -2.74 -14.98
C PRO A 347 2.37 -2.02 -14.84
N MET A 348 2.44 -0.99 -13.99
CA MET A 348 3.70 -0.31 -13.72
C MET A 348 4.74 -1.23 -13.08
N ILE A 349 4.34 -2.06 -12.11
CA ILE A 349 5.22 -3.07 -11.51
C ILE A 349 5.70 -4.05 -12.58
N ALA A 350 4.80 -4.56 -13.44
CA ALA A 350 5.16 -5.44 -14.52
C ALA A 350 6.16 -4.79 -15.48
N ARG A 351 5.94 -3.51 -15.85
CA ARG A 351 6.88 -2.75 -16.67
C ARG A 351 8.25 -2.59 -16.00
N TRP A 352 8.30 -2.14 -14.77
CA TRP A 352 9.57 -1.90 -14.07
C TRP A 352 10.37 -3.19 -13.86
N TRP A 353 9.71 -4.30 -13.57
CA TRP A 353 10.37 -5.61 -13.49
C TRP A 353 10.92 -6.03 -14.85
N THR A 354 10.15 -5.80 -15.92
CA THR A 354 10.57 -6.07 -17.30
C THR A 354 11.79 -5.22 -17.67
N GLU A 355 11.75 -3.91 -17.43
CA GLU A 355 12.86 -2.98 -17.70
C GLU A 355 14.14 -3.38 -16.92
N THR A 356 14.00 -3.81 -15.67
CA THR A 356 15.12 -4.35 -14.89
C THR A 356 15.71 -5.61 -15.54
N LEU A 357 14.87 -6.58 -15.91
CA LEU A 357 15.33 -7.81 -16.56
C LEU A 357 16.01 -7.55 -17.91
N LEU A 358 15.50 -6.62 -18.71
CA LEU A 358 16.11 -6.21 -19.99
C LEU A 358 17.44 -5.48 -19.76
N THR A 359 17.56 -4.71 -18.70
CA THR A 359 18.84 -4.07 -18.32
C THR A 359 19.88 -5.13 -17.95
N TRP A 360 19.50 -6.19 -17.24
CA TRP A 360 20.37 -7.29 -16.87
C TRP A 360 20.67 -8.22 -18.05
N ASN A 361 19.74 -8.39 -18.99
CA ASN A 361 19.79 -9.33 -20.11
C ASN A 361 19.44 -8.64 -21.43
N PRO A 362 20.35 -7.84 -22.03
CA PRO A 362 20.05 -6.99 -23.20
C PRO A 362 19.66 -7.74 -24.47
N THR A 363 19.84 -9.06 -24.52
CA THR A 363 19.50 -9.91 -25.67
C THR A 363 18.06 -10.42 -25.63
N LEU A 364 17.33 -10.21 -24.53
CA LEU A 364 15.95 -10.64 -24.42
C LEU A 364 15.02 -9.71 -25.23
N GLU A 365 13.97 -10.30 -25.77
CA GLU A 365 12.94 -9.56 -26.50
C GLU A 365 11.97 -8.90 -25.51
N PRO A 366 11.68 -7.58 -25.62
CA PRO A 366 10.89 -6.83 -24.64
C PRO A 366 9.49 -7.38 -24.38
N ASP A 367 8.73 -7.71 -25.43
CA ASP A 367 7.35 -8.17 -25.28
C ASP A 367 7.30 -9.62 -24.72
N ALA A 368 8.26 -10.47 -25.06
CA ALA A 368 8.36 -11.81 -24.46
C ALA A 368 8.72 -11.71 -22.97
N THR A 369 9.64 -10.82 -22.62
CA THR A 369 10.01 -10.56 -21.23
C THR A 369 8.82 -10.04 -20.41
N LEU A 370 8.06 -9.09 -20.97
CA LEU A 370 6.83 -8.59 -20.34
C LEU A 370 5.81 -9.71 -20.12
N ARG A 371 5.58 -10.57 -21.10
CA ARG A 371 4.64 -11.71 -20.95
C ARG A 371 5.10 -12.67 -19.86
N ALA A 372 6.40 -12.96 -19.77
CA ALA A 372 6.95 -13.80 -18.71
C ALA A 372 6.75 -13.17 -17.33
N VAL A 373 7.03 -11.88 -17.18
CA VAL A 373 6.79 -11.12 -15.94
C VAL A 373 5.29 -11.12 -15.58
N GLN A 374 4.41 -10.89 -16.53
CA GLN A 374 2.96 -10.94 -16.30
C GLN A 374 2.50 -12.33 -15.83
N ALA A 375 3.04 -13.40 -16.40
CA ALA A 375 2.76 -14.76 -15.93
C ALA A 375 3.22 -14.97 -14.49
N CYS A 376 4.42 -14.51 -14.14
CA CYS A 376 4.95 -14.58 -12.76
C CYS A 376 4.13 -13.73 -11.77
N LEU A 377 3.57 -12.62 -12.20
CA LEU A 377 2.75 -11.72 -11.37
C LEU A 377 1.25 -12.08 -11.38
N ASP A 378 0.88 -13.17 -12.03
CA ASP A 378 -0.52 -13.57 -12.20
C ASP A 378 -1.38 -12.44 -12.81
N LEU A 379 -0.86 -11.84 -13.89
CA LEU A 379 -1.49 -10.78 -14.68
C LEU A 379 -1.65 -11.21 -16.16
N PRO A 380 -2.10 -12.43 -16.47
CA PRO A 380 -2.23 -12.84 -17.86
C PRO A 380 -3.23 -11.94 -18.57
N THR A 381 -2.83 -11.46 -19.74
CA THR A 381 -3.74 -10.77 -20.66
C THR A 381 -4.47 -11.80 -21.52
N PRO A 382 -5.75 -11.59 -21.86
CA PRO A 382 -6.44 -12.40 -22.85
C PRO A 382 -5.69 -12.38 -24.18
N LYS A 383 -5.73 -13.49 -24.92
CA LYS A 383 -5.07 -13.61 -26.24
C LYS A 383 -5.49 -12.52 -27.22
N SER A 384 -6.69 -11.96 -27.06
CA SER A 384 -7.22 -10.84 -27.84
C SER A 384 -6.58 -9.48 -27.50
N GLU A 385 -5.96 -9.33 -26.34
CA GLU A 385 -5.31 -8.11 -25.86
C GLU A 385 -3.78 -8.15 -25.98
N HIS A 386 -3.20 -9.18 -26.60
CA HIS A 386 -1.76 -9.39 -26.76
C HIS A 386 -1.03 -8.33 -27.61
N ARG A 387 -1.71 -7.27 -28.02
CA ARG A 387 -1.11 -6.19 -28.83
C ARG A 387 -0.52 -5.05 -28.01
N ARG A 388 -0.61 -5.10 -26.68
CA ARG A 388 -0.01 -4.08 -25.83
C ARG A 388 1.46 -4.43 -25.61
N GLY A 389 2.35 -3.62 -26.16
CA GLY A 389 3.78 -3.69 -25.93
C GLY A 389 4.17 -3.06 -24.58
N LEU A 390 5.44 -3.16 -24.22
CA LEU A 390 5.98 -2.62 -22.98
C LEU A 390 5.65 -1.12 -22.77
N ALA A 391 5.58 -0.35 -23.86
CA ALA A 391 5.27 1.09 -23.82
C ALA A 391 3.87 1.39 -23.27
N ASP A 392 2.91 0.45 -23.41
CA ASP A 392 1.52 0.65 -22.99
C ASP A 392 1.32 0.40 -21.48
N TYR A 393 2.36 -0.02 -20.79
CA TYR A 393 2.34 -0.32 -19.33
C TYR A 393 2.88 0.86 -18.51
N GLY A 394 2.54 2.07 -18.87
CA GLY A 394 2.78 3.29 -18.11
C GLY A 394 1.72 3.53 -17.02
N MET A 395 1.80 4.68 -16.39
CA MET A 395 0.74 5.18 -15.51
C MET A 395 -0.48 5.52 -16.38
N PRO A 396 -1.65 4.89 -16.17
CA PRO A 396 -2.83 5.22 -16.95
C PRO A 396 -3.28 6.66 -16.67
N ARG A 397 -3.82 7.33 -17.67
CA ARG A 397 -4.46 8.64 -17.50
C ARG A 397 -5.78 8.49 -16.74
N PRO A 398 -6.35 9.57 -16.18
CA PRO A 398 -7.62 9.49 -15.42
C PRO A 398 -8.80 8.95 -16.25
N ASP A 399 -8.74 9.17 -17.56
CA ASP A 399 -9.76 8.80 -18.56
C ASP A 399 -9.42 7.51 -19.31
N GLU A 400 -8.33 6.84 -18.97
CA GLU A 400 -7.90 5.58 -19.57
C GLU A 400 -8.22 4.39 -18.67
N ALA A 401 -8.74 3.33 -19.28
CA ALA A 401 -8.91 2.05 -18.59
C ALA A 401 -7.54 1.44 -18.26
N HIS A 402 -7.43 0.87 -17.06
CA HIS A 402 -6.21 0.21 -16.65
C HIS A 402 -5.99 -1.07 -17.49
N PRO A 403 -4.77 -1.37 -17.94
CA PRO A 403 -4.47 -2.57 -18.73
C PRO A 403 -4.46 -3.84 -17.85
N ILE A 404 -5.53 -4.03 -17.07
CA ILE A 404 -5.74 -5.15 -16.16
C ILE A 404 -7.15 -5.68 -16.38
N THR A 405 -7.27 -7.00 -16.51
CA THR A 405 -8.57 -7.63 -16.69
C THR A 405 -9.34 -7.70 -15.38
N MET A 406 -10.66 -7.64 -15.46
CA MET A 406 -11.53 -7.87 -14.29
C MET A 406 -11.32 -9.25 -13.68
N ALA A 407 -11.04 -10.27 -14.51
CA ALA A 407 -10.71 -11.61 -14.04
C ALA A 407 -9.45 -11.65 -13.16
N ALA A 408 -8.39 -10.89 -13.52
CA ALA A 408 -7.19 -10.79 -12.71
C ALA A 408 -7.47 -10.09 -11.36
N LEU A 409 -8.28 -9.01 -11.38
CA LEU A 409 -8.66 -8.31 -10.16
C LEU A 409 -9.46 -9.22 -9.22
N THR A 410 -10.51 -9.87 -9.74
CA THR A 410 -11.36 -10.77 -8.94
C THR A 410 -10.55 -11.93 -8.36
N ARG A 411 -9.71 -12.57 -9.19
CA ARG A 411 -8.84 -13.67 -8.75
C ARG A 411 -7.91 -13.25 -7.62
N LYS A 412 -7.27 -12.06 -7.72
CA LYS A 412 -6.38 -11.56 -6.66
C LYS A 412 -7.13 -11.25 -5.36
N LEU A 413 -8.34 -10.74 -5.45
CA LEU A 413 -9.18 -10.53 -4.27
C LEU A 413 -9.58 -11.88 -3.64
N ASP A 414 -10.03 -12.85 -4.45
CA ASP A 414 -10.43 -14.17 -3.96
C ASP A 414 -9.25 -14.92 -3.33
N GLN A 415 -8.05 -14.81 -3.92
CA GLN A 415 -6.83 -15.36 -3.34
C GLN A 415 -6.51 -14.72 -1.99
N ALA A 416 -6.61 -13.40 -1.86
CA ALA A 416 -6.38 -12.71 -0.59
C ALA A 416 -7.39 -13.13 0.48
N VAL A 417 -8.67 -13.23 0.13
CA VAL A 417 -9.74 -13.72 1.02
C VAL A 417 -9.45 -15.16 1.43
N GLY A 418 -9.10 -16.03 0.47
CA GLY A 418 -8.75 -17.43 0.76
C GLY A 418 -7.53 -17.58 1.67
N LEU A 419 -6.50 -16.72 1.51
CA LEU A 419 -5.34 -16.69 2.40
C LEU A 419 -5.68 -16.21 3.81
N ALA A 420 -6.54 -15.21 3.94
CA ALA A 420 -7.00 -14.74 5.24
C ALA A 420 -7.83 -15.80 5.96
N GLY A 421 -8.65 -16.56 5.24
CA GLY A 421 -9.54 -17.58 5.80
C GLY A 421 -10.46 -16.97 6.87
N ASP A 422 -10.59 -17.67 8.00
CA ASP A 422 -11.38 -17.21 9.14
C ASP A 422 -10.60 -16.41 10.19
N SER A 423 -9.31 -16.11 9.95
CA SER A 423 -8.46 -15.47 10.94
C SER A 423 -8.84 -14.00 11.22
N ALA A 424 -9.21 -13.26 10.18
CA ALA A 424 -9.81 -11.92 10.26
C ALA A 424 -10.57 -11.59 8.98
N PRO A 425 -11.54 -10.66 9.04
CA PRO A 425 -12.20 -10.14 7.84
C PRO A 425 -11.19 -9.60 6.82
N CYS A 426 -11.28 -10.10 5.59
CA CYS A 426 -10.57 -9.53 4.45
C CYS A 426 -11.50 -8.57 3.72
N GLN A 427 -11.11 -7.29 3.63
CA GLN A 427 -11.93 -6.21 3.07
C GLN A 427 -11.30 -5.72 1.76
N ALA A 428 -12.08 -5.60 0.70
CA ALA A 428 -11.58 -5.06 -0.57
C ALA A 428 -11.13 -3.60 -0.40
N TYR A 429 -9.90 -3.27 -0.82
CA TYR A 429 -9.40 -1.90 -0.80
C TYR A 429 -9.17 -1.40 -2.22
N LEU A 430 -10.17 -0.70 -2.74
CA LEU A 430 -10.21 -0.19 -4.11
C LEU A 430 -9.59 1.19 -4.20
N HIS A 431 -9.04 1.53 -5.36
CA HIS A 431 -8.67 2.91 -5.67
C HIS A 431 -9.61 3.47 -6.74
N SER A 432 -10.11 4.69 -6.53
CA SER A 432 -11.08 5.34 -7.43
C SER A 432 -10.45 6.04 -8.63
N TYR A 433 -9.12 6.08 -8.75
CA TYR A 433 -8.40 6.65 -9.88
C TYR A 433 -8.57 5.77 -11.13
N ARG A 434 -9.57 6.05 -11.94
CA ARG A 434 -9.92 5.37 -13.20
C ARG A 434 -11.17 6.02 -13.83
N PRO A 435 -11.54 5.70 -15.10
CA PRO A 435 -12.83 6.10 -15.66
C PRO A 435 -14.02 5.61 -14.81
N ALA A 436 -15.12 6.35 -14.83
CA ALA A 436 -16.30 6.03 -14.03
C ALA A 436 -16.91 4.66 -14.36
N GLU A 437 -16.97 4.29 -15.63
CA GLU A 437 -17.47 2.98 -16.09
C GLU A 437 -16.60 1.83 -15.54
N GLU A 438 -15.28 1.97 -15.59
CA GLU A 438 -14.37 0.97 -15.01
C GLU A 438 -14.50 0.92 -13.49
N PHE A 439 -14.68 2.07 -12.83
CA PHE A 439 -14.93 2.14 -11.40
C PHE A 439 -16.18 1.36 -11.01
N ALA A 440 -17.27 1.51 -11.76
CA ALA A 440 -18.50 0.74 -11.55
C ALA A 440 -18.27 -0.77 -11.65
N ARG A 441 -17.52 -1.22 -12.67
CA ARG A 441 -17.20 -2.65 -12.85
C ARG A 441 -16.34 -3.21 -11.70
N VAL A 442 -15.33 -2.47 -11.27
CA VAL A 442 -14.45 -2.86 -10.15
C VAL A 442 -15.23 -2.91 -8.83
N LEU A 443 -16.10 -1.94 -8.60
CA LEU A 443 -16.96 -1.92 -7.42
C LEU A 443 -17.91 -3.11 -7.41
N ALA A 444 -18.56 -3.42 -8.54
CA ALA A 444 -19.46 -4.57 -8.68
C ALA A 444 -18.70 -5.89 -8.45
N ALA A 445 -17.48 -6.05 -8.99
CA ALA A 445 -16.66 -7.23 -8.74
C ALA A 445 -16.32 -7.40 -7.25
N ALA A 446 -15.94 -6.32 -6.56
CA ALA A 446 -15.70 -6.36 -5.12
C ALA A 446 -16.97 -6.72 -4.33
N GLN A 447 -18.13 -6.21 -4.74
CA GLN A 447 -19.43 -6.54 -4.12
C GLN A 447 -19.86 -8.00 -4.33
N SER A 448 -19.51 -8.58 -5.45
CA SER A 448 -19.82 -9.99 -5.77
C SER A 448 -18.86 -10.97 -5.12
N SER A 449 -17.74 -10.52 -4.57
CA SER A 449 -16.76 -11.34 -3.88
C SER A 449 -17.22 -11.73 -2.47
N THR A 450 -16.49 -12.65 -1.85
CA THR A 450 -16.67 -13.04 -0.44
C THR A 450 -15.96 -12.10 0.54
N ALA A 451 -15.40 -10.99 0.07
CA ALA A 451 -14.79 -9.97 0.92
C ALA A 451 -15.81 -9.37 1.90
N ARG A 452 -15.37 -9.16 3.14
CA ARG A 452 -16.21 -8.66 4.23
C ARG A 452 -16.10 -7.15 4.38
N GLY A 453 -16.49 -6.41 3.35
CA GLY A 453 -16.46 -4.95 3.30
C GLY A 453 -15.67 -4.43 2.12
N CYS A 454 -15.82 -3.13 1.88
CA CYS A 454 -15.17 -2.44 0.78
C CYS A 454 -14.76 -1.03 1.22
N TRP A 455 -13.51 -0.69 0.98
CA TRP A 455 -12.99 0.65 1.17
C TRP A 455 -12.57 1.25 -0.16
N VAL A 456 -12.84 2.53 -0.34
CA VAL A 456 -12.50 3.28 -1.55
C VAL A 456 -11.48 4.36 -1.22
N GLN A 457 -10.31 4.23 -1.77
CA GLN A 457 -9.24 5.22 -1.80
C GLN A 457 -9.40 6.02 -3.09
N ARG A 458 -9.57 7.29 -3.12
CA ARG A 458 -9.87 8.21 -2.04
C ARG A 458 -10.83 9.28 -2.57
N TYR A 459 -11.44 10.08 -1.71
CA TYR A 459 -12.45 11.07 -2.06
C TYR A 459 -12.02 12.02 -3.19
N GLY A 460 -10.79 12.50 -3.21
CA GLY A 460 -10.26 13.39 -4.26
C GLY A 460 -10.28 12.82 -5.69
N TYR A 461 -10.49 11.50 -5.85
CA TYR A 461 -10.68 10.82 -7.16
C TYR A 461 -12.12 10.33 -7.36
N LEU A 462 -13.07 10.82 -6.58
CA LEU A 462 -14.49 10.52 -6.73
C LEU A 462 -15.21 11.72 -7.35
N SER A 463 -15.32 11.75 -8.66
CA SER A 463 -16.22 12.69 -9.36
C SER A 463 -17.66 12.52 -8.88
N ASP A 464 -18.53 13.47 -9.16
CA ASP A 464 -19.95 13.37 -8.80
C ASP A 464 -20.60 12.14 -9.44
N GLU A 465 -20.23 11.77 -10.68
CA GLU A 465 -20.65 10.54 -11.35
C GLU A 465 -20.23 9.30 -10.54
N LYS A 466 -18.99 9.25 -10.05
CA LYS A 466 -18.51 8.13 -9.22
C LYS A 466 -19.19 8.08 -7.85
N LEU A 467 -19.54 9.22 -7.27
CA LEU A 467 -20.37 9.28 -6.05
C LEU A 467 -21.77 8.74 -6.31
N ASP A 468 -22.36 9.02 -7.49
CA ASP A 468 -23.65 8.44 -7.88
C ASP A 468 -23.58 6.93 -8.08
N ILE A 469 -22.50 6.42 -8.66
CA ILE A 469 -22.22 4.98 -8.77
C ILE A 469 -22.15 4.33 -7.38
N LEU A 470 -21.41 4.94 -6.43
CA LEU A 470 -21.35 4.45 -5.05
C LEU A 470 -22.73 4.44 -4.40
N ARG A 471 -23.50 5.53 -4.57
CA ARG A 471 -24.87 5.64 -4.04
C ARG A 471 -25.77 4.54 -4.55
N ALA A 472 -25.74 4.28 -5.84
CA ALA A 472 -26.53 3.21 -6.46
C ALA A 472 -26.11 1.82 -5.92
N ALA A 473 -24.82 1.57 -5.82
CA ALA A 473 -24.27 0.30 -5.39
C ALA A 473 -24.48 0.03 -3.88
N TRP A 474 -24.33 1.04 -3.03
CA TRP A 474 -24.37 0.87 -1.57
C TRP A 474 -25.75 1.05 -0.94
N ARG A 475 -26.65 1.83 -1.56
CA ARG A 475 -28.05 1.97 -1.13
C ARG A 475 -29.01 1.01 -1.81
N GLY A 476 -28.73 0.66 -3.07
CA GLY A 476 -29.55 -0.32 -3.80
C GLY A 476 -29.55 -1.72 -3.19
N SER A 477 -28.51 -2.07 -2.44
CA SER A 477 -28.42 -3.34 -1.71
C SER A 477 -29.44 -3.49 -0.56
N ASN A 478 -30.07 -2.39 -0.13
CA ASN A 478 -31.03 -2.39 0.98
C ASN A 478 -32.51 -2.50 0.52
N ILE A 479 -32.80 -2.47 -0.79
CA ILE A 479 -34.18 -2.50 -1.31
C ILE A 479 -34.74 -3.93 -1.43
N SER A 480 -33.90 -4.96 -1.31
CA SER A 480 -34.32 -6.38 -1.47
C SER A 480 -34.58 -7.15 -0.16
N GLN A 481 -34.62 -6.48 1.00
CA GLN A 481 -34.89 -7.11 2.30
C GLN A 481 -36.07 -6.48 3.08
N SER A 482 -36.95 -5.71 2.42
CA SER A 482 -38.21 -5.25 3.04
C SER A 482 -39.42 -5.89 2.41
#